data_aa0e9fe5f4049e6616d4afef3685f1a3
#
_entry.id   aa0e9fe5f4049e6616d4afef3685f1a3
#
_cell.length_a   1.000
_cell.length_b   1.000
_cell.length_c   1.000
_cell.angle_alpha   90.00
_cell.angle_beta   90.00
_cell.angle_gamma   90.00
#
_symmetry.space_group_name_H-M   'P 1'
#
loop_
_entity.id
_entity.type
_entity.pdbx_description
1 polymer ?
#
loop_
_entity_poly.entity_id
_entity_poly.type
_entity_poly.pdbx_seq_one_letter_code
_entity_poly.pdbx_strand_id
1 'polypeptide(L)'
;MRKKEETAIRKTKIIQATPNVVFNALTEPKEITEWFQDEAILDKRVGGKISLVTRKKIHPDWNLDKDYYMNGTIMEFVPNKRLSYSWKFDNSPAFPETVVTWDLEQINSDKTRVKLDHVGFTGKEKGNFSLKSHNQGWAEALDNLAKYCEPVANS
;
A
#
# COMPACT_ATOMS: atom_id res chain seq x y z
N MET A 1 -23.59 -24.09 -9.40
CA MET A 1 -22.67 -23.09 -9.96
C MET A 1 -21.55 -22.80 -8.97
N ARG A 2 -20.34 -22.91 -9.41
CA ARG A 2 -19.18 -22.67 -8.53
C ARG A 2 -18.98 -21.17 -8.32
N LYS A 3 -18.89 -20.76 -7.05
CA LYS A 3 -18.59 -19.39 -6.73
C LYS A 3 -17.15 -19.06 -7.13
N LYS A 4 -16.97 -17.94 -7.83
CA LYS A 4 -15.64 -17.48 -8.24
C LYS A 4 -14.83 -17.08 -7.02
N GLU A 5 -13.59 -17.58 -6.91
CA GLU A 5 -12.70 -17.18 -5.85
C GLU A 5 -12.32 -15.71 -5.99
N GLU A 6 -12.25 -15.03 -4.88
CA GLU A 6 -11.84 -13.65 -4.86
C GLU A 6 -10.33 -13.55 -5.01
N THR A 7 -9.86 -12.77 -5.99
CA THR A 7 -8.45 -12.59 -6.28
C THR A 7 -8.02 -11.13 -6.16
N ALA A 8 -8.84 -10.34 -5.49
CA ALA A 8 -8.59 -8.91 -5.34
C ALA A 8 -8.91 -8.45 -3.93
N ILE A 9 -8.18 -7.44 -3.49
CA ILE A 9 -8.44 -6.75 -2.22
C ILE A 9 -8.98 -5.37 -2.58
N ARG A 10 -10.11 -4.99 -1.98
CA ARG A 10 -10.71 -3.66 -2.15
C ARG A 10 -11.09 -3.12 -0.79
N LYS A 11 -10.54 -1.97 -0.44
CA LYS A 11 -10.79 -1.34 0.85
C LYS A 11 -11.01 0.14 0.67
N THR A 12 -11.77 0.72 1.59
CA THR A 12 -12.03 2.16 1.62
C THR A 12 -11.82 2.66 3.04
N LYS A 13 -11.20 3.83 3.17
CA LYS A 13 -10.97 4.48 4.45
C LYS A 13 -11.24 5.97 4.31
N ILE A 14 -11.97 6.55 5.26
CA ILE A 14 -12.13 8.00 5.35
C ILE A 14 -11.04 8.52 6.26
N ILE A 15 -10.24 9.47 5.77
CA ILE A 15 -9.14 10.06 6.52
C ILE A 15 -9.39 11.56 6.68
N GLN A 16 -9.21 12.06 7.89
CA GLN A 16 -9.43 13.47 8.22
C GLN A 16 -8.19 14.29 7.89
N ALA A 17 -7.91 14.36 6.60
CA ALA A 17 -6.81 15.12 6.04
C ALA A 17 -7.12 15.41 4.56
N THR A 18 -6.48 16.44 4.02
CA THR A 18 -6.68 16.80 2.61
C THR A 18 -6.03 15.76 1.69
N PRO A 19 -6.48 15.65 0.43
CA PRO A 19 -5.83 14.76 -0.52
C PRO A 19 -4.33 15.02 -0.69
N ASN A 20 -3.91 16.26 -0.63
CA ASN A 20 -2.49 16.62 -0.70
C ASN A 20 -1.68 15.97 0.42
N VAL A 21 -2.17 16.04 1.65
CA VAL A 21 -1.49 15.43 2.81
C VAL A 21 -1.42 13.91 2.64
N VAL A 22 -2.53 13.29 2.24
CA VAL A 22 -2.56 11.85 2.03
C VAL A 22 -1.65 11.43 0.88
N PHE A 23 -1.69 12.16 -0.22
CA PHE A 23 -0.86 11.82 -1.39
C PHE A 23 0.63 11.94 -1.09
N ASN A 24 1.03 12.94 -0.31
CA ASN A 24 2.42 13.07 0.14
C ASN A 24 2.84 11.87 1.00
N ALA A 25 1.97 11.41 1.88
CA ALA A 25 2.24 10.22 2.69
C ALA A 25 2.45 8.97 1.84
N LEU A 26 1.80 8.90 0.67
CA LEU A 26 1.92 7.76 -0.25
C LEU A 26 3.14 7.85 -1.17
N THR A 27 3.68 9.03 -1.40
CA THR A 27 4.67 9.25 -2.47
C THR A 27 6.01 9.80 -2.00
N GLU A 28 6.10 10.36 -0.80
CA GLU A 28 7.35 10.84 -0.25
C GLU A 28 8.05 9.72 0.52
N PRO A 29 9.25 9.28 0.11
CA PRO A 29 9.93 8.17 0.79
C PRO A 29 10.09 8.35 2.28
N LYS A 30 10.41 9.55 2.74
CA LYS A 30 10.55 9.83 4.18
C LYS A 30 9.24 9.63 4.91
N GLU A 31 8.11 9.96 4.29
CA GLU A 31 6.79 9.77 4.89
C GLU A 31 6.37 8.32 4.86
N ILE A 32 6.63 7.62 3.77
CA ILE A 32 6.32 6.19 3.65
C ILE A 32 6.95 5.40 4.79
N THR A 33 8.18 5.73 5.17
CA THR A 33 8.88 5.03 6.25
C THR A 33 8.34 5.34 7.64
N GLU A 34 7.51 6.37 7.78
CA GLU A 34 6.89 6.70 9.07
C GLU A 34 5.66 5.86 9.37
N TRP A 35 4.97 5.39 8.34
CA TRP A 35 3.69 4.70 8.58
C TRP A 35 3.58 3.34 7.90
N PHE A 36 4.38 3.04 6.88
CA PHE A 36 4.16 1.90 6.01
C PHE A 36 5.32 0.90 5.99
N GLN A 37 6.44 1.27 5.42
CA GLN A 37 7.56 0.36 5.19
C GLN A 37 8.83 0.86 5.88
N ASP A 38 9.80 -0.03 6.02
CA ASP A 38 11.05 0.31 6.71
C ASP A 38 12.01 1.11 5.85
N GLU A 39 11.99 0.86 4.53
CA GLU A 39 12.78 1.60 3.55
C GLU A 39 11.93 1.84 2.32
N ALA A 40 12.12 2.98 1.67
CA ALA A 40 11.34 3.33 0.49
C ALA A 40 12.16 4.16 -0.49
N ILE A 41 12.02 3.84 -1.77
CA ILE A 41 12.52 4.64 -2.89
C ILE A 41 11.34 4.79 -3.85
N LEU A 42 11.14 5.99 -4.36
CA LEU A 42 10.04 6.23 -5.28
C LEU A 42 10.38 7.37 -6.23
N ASP A 43 10.36 7.11 -7.54
CA ASP A 43 10.53 8.10 -8.58
C ASP A 43 9.15 8.56 -9.03
N LYS A 44 8.80 9.81 -8.74
CA LYS A 44 7.43 10.34 -8.83
C LYS A 44 7.00 10.65 -10.27
N ARG A 45 6.87 9.61 -11.09
CA ARG A 45 6.42 9.74 -12.48
C ARG A 45 5.95 8.40 -13.01
N VAL A 46 5.17 8.41 -14.06
CA VAL A 46 4.81 7.19 -14.80
C VAL A 46 6.09 6.58 -15.38
N GLY A 47 6.25 5.28 -15.19
CA GLY A 47 7.47 4.58 -15.56
C GLY A 47 8.56 4.64 -14.51
N GLY A 48 8.37 5.44 -13.46
CA GLY A 48 9.30 5.54 -12.34
C GLY A 48 9.33 4.27 -11.51
N LYS A 49 10.43 4.04 -10.83
CA LYS A 49 10.61 2.86 -9.97
C LYS A 49 10.08 3.14 -8.57
N ILE A 50 9.45 2.13 -7.97
CA ILE A 50 9.10 2.12 -6.56
C ILE A 50 9.70 0.88 -5.91
N SER A 51 10.38 1.06 -4.78
CA SER A 51 10.98 -0.04 -4.00
C SER A 51 10.63 0.15 -2.55
N LEU A 52 10.08 -0.88 -1.93
CA LEU A 52 9.69 -0.87 -0.52
C LEU A 52 10.30 -2.09 0.16
N VAL A 53 10.90 -1.89 1.32
CA VAL A 53 11.57 -2.96 2.06
C VAL A 53 10.97 -3.12 3.43
N THR A 54 10.63 -4.37 3.79
CA THR A 54 10.20 -4.75 5.13
C THR A 54 11.31 -5.59 5.76
N ARG A 55 11.83 -5.15 6.90
CA ARG A 55 12.93 -5.84 7.59
C ARG A 55 12.43 -6.72 8.71
N LYS A 56 12.75 -8.01 8.64
CA LYS A 56 12.41 -8.97 9.69
C LYS A 56 12.93 -8.52 11.07
N LYS A 57 14.14 -8.00 11.10
CA LYS A 57 14.81 -7.55 12.32
C LYS A 57 14.04 -6.44 13.06
N ILE A 58 13.35 -5.58 12.31
CA ILE A 58 12.60 -4.44 12.89
C ILE A 58 11.26 -4.90 13.46
N HIS A 59 10.71 -6.02 12.97
CA HIS A 59 9.38 -6.51 13.32
C HIS A 59 9.43 -7.93 13.90
N PRO A 60 10.02 -8.11 15.09
CA PRO A 60 10.17 -9.46 15.66
C PRO A 60 8.83 -10.16 15.93
N ASP A 61 7.75 -9.39 16.13
CA ASP A 61 6.42 -9.93 16.43
C ASP A 61 5.59 -10.26 15.20
N TRP A 62 6.11 -9.95 13.98
CA TRP A 62 5.34 -10.16 12.74
C TRP A 62 5.50 -11.54 12.14
N ASN A 63 6.28 -12.42 12.76
CA ASN A 63 6.47 -13.79 12.28
C ASN A 63 6.97 -13.85 10.82
N LEU A 64 7.85 -12.91 10.46
CA LEU A 64 8.45 -12.90 9.13
C LEU A 64 9.57 -13.94 9.05
N ASP A 65 9.65 -14.64 7.93
CA ASP A 65 10.72 -15.63 7.69
C ASP A 65 12.00 -14.99 7.12
N LYS A 66 11.88 -13.79 6.55
CA LYS A 66 12.99 -13.07 5.91
C LYS A 66 12.62 -11.61 5.71
N ASP A 67 13.56 -10.81 5.20
CA ASP A 67 13.25 -9.47 4.69
C ASP A 67 12.47 -9.59 3.39
N TYR A 68 11.59 -8.65 3.13
CA TYR A 68 10.82 -8.60 1.88
C TYR A 68 11.18 -7.36 1.08
N TYR A 69 11.51 -7.58 -0.19
CA TYR A 69 11.91 -6.52 -1.12
C TYR A 69 10.85 -6.41 -2.22
N MET A 70 9.94 -5.46 -2.05
CA MET A 70 8.93 -5.17 -3.07
C MET A 70 9.51 -4.20 -4.09
N ASN A 71 9.43 -4.55 -5.36
CA ASN A 71 9.79 -3.68 -6.45
C ASN A 71 8.64 -3.56 -7.42
N GLY A 72 8.48 -2.38 -7.99
CA GLY A 72 7.43 -2.13 -8.95
C GLY A 72 7.75 -0.95 -9.84
N THR A 73 6.85 -0.74 -10.79
CA THR A 73 6.90 0.38 -11.71
C THR A 73 5.63 1.19 -11.56
N ILE A 74 5.74 2.50 -11.49
CA ILE A 74 4.58 3.40 -11.40
C ILE A 74 3.87 3.40 -12.74
N MET A 75 2.59 3.06 -12.73
CA MET A 75 1.74 2.94 -13.91
C MET A 75 0.86 4.16 -14.10
N GLU A 76 0.43 4.78 -13.00
CA GLU A 76 -0.38 6.01 -13.01
C GLU A 76 0.10 6.90 -11.88
N PHE A 77 0.21 8.18 -12.17
CA PHE A 77 0.63 9.18 -11.19
C PHE A 77 -0.12 10.48 -11.48
N VAL A 78 -1.22 10.68 -10.74
CA VAL A 78 -2.03 11.91 -10.86
C VAL A 78 -1.99 12.58 -9.48
N PRO A 79 -1.26 13.68 -9.31
CA PRO A 79 -1.09 14.31 -8.00
C PRO A 79 -2.42 14.53 -7.27
N ASN A 80 -2.44 14.12 -6.02
CA ASN A 80 -3.59 14.25 -5.11
C ASN A 80 -4.84 13.45 -5.52
N LYS A 81 -4.75 12.59 -6.54
CA LYS A 81 -5.90 11.84 -7.05
C LYS A 81 -5.67 10.35 -7.20
N ARG A 82 -4.55 9.95 -7.82
CA ARG A 82 -4.38 8.54 -8.16
C ARG A 82 -2.92 8.14 -8.25
N LEU A 83 -2.61 6.99 -7.64
CA LEU A 83 -1.29 6.36 -7.72
C LEU A 83 -1.51 4.87 -7.97
N SER A 84 -0.89 4.35 -9.03
CA SER A 84 -0.95 2.92 -9.32
C SER A 84 0.44 2.41 -9.64
N TYR A 85 0.77 1.23 -9.12
CA TYR A 85 2.08 0.62 -9.38
C TYR A 85 1.99 -0.90 -9.33
N SER A 86 2.92 -1.55 -10.01
CA SER A 86 3.05 -3.00 -9.93
C SER A 86 3.66 -3.39 -8.58
N TRP A 87 3.30 -4.57 -8.12
CA TRP A 87 3.70 -5.08 -6.80
C TRP A 87 4.26 -6.49 -6.99
N LYS A 88 5.56 -6.63 -6.78
CA LYS A 88 6.29 -7.87 -7.00
C LYS A 88 7.44 -7.96 -6.00
N PHE A 89 7.81 -9.17 -5.63
CA PHE A 89 8.92 -9.39 -4.69
C PHE A 89 10.13 -9.99 -5.40
N ASP A 90 11.27 -9.33 -5.32
CA ASP A 90 12.51 -9.78 -5.98
C ASP A 90 13.01 -11.10 -5.45
N ASN A 91 12.90 -11.32 -4.14
CA ASN A 91 13.39 -12.52 -3.50
C ASN A 91 12.33 -13.61 -3.36
N SER A 92 11.26 -13.51 -4.13
CA SER A 92 10.17 -14.49 -4.13
C SER A 92 9.56 -14.59 -5.52
N PRO A 93 10.28 -15.18 -6.48
CA PRO A 93 9.86 -15.18 -7.88
C PRO A 93 8.55 -15.95 -8.15
N ALA A 94 8.13 -16.81 -7.21
CA ALA A 94 6.86 -17.51 -7.33
C ALA A 94 5.65 -16.61 -7.09
N PHE A 95 5.86 -15.44 -6.45
CA PHE A 95 4.79 -14.48 -6.26
C PHE A 95 4.48 -13.78 -7.59
N PRO A 96 3.21 -13.72 -8.00
CA PRO A 96 2.86 -13.08 -9.27
C PRO A 96 3.04 -11.57 -9.21
N GLU A 97 3.21 -10.95 -10.37
CA GLU A 97 3.16 -9.50 -10.45
C GLU A 97 1.72 -9.05 -10.30
N THR A 98 1.46 -8.26 -9.28
CA THR A 98 0.13 -7.75 -8.97
C THR A 98 0.13 -6.23 -9.15
N VAL A 99 -1.02 -5.59 -9.00
CA VAL A 99 -1.14 -4.14 -9.15
C VAL A 99 -1.86 -3.54 -7.96
N VAL A 100 -1.26 -2.50 -7.38
CA VAL A 100 -1.84 -1.72 -6.30
C VAL A 100 -2.28 -0.38 -6.87
N THR A 101 -3.50 0.03 -6.54
CA THR A 101 -4.04 1.33 -6.95
C THR A 101 -4.62 2.06 -5.76
N TRP A 102 -4.20 3.31 -5.61
CA TRP A 102 -4.72 4.23 -4.60
C TRP A 102 -5.52 5.32 -5.31
N ASP A 103 -6.79 5.47 -4.94
CA ASP A 103 -7.64 6.54 -5.43
C ASP A 103 -8.02 7.47 -4.27
N LEU A 104 -7.86 8.76 -4.46
CA LEU A 104 -8.19 9.77 -3.47
C LEU A 104 -9.32 10.63 -3.98
N GLU A 105 -10.38 10.75 -3.17
CA GLU A 105 -11.52 11.61 -3.48
C GLU A 105 -11.73 12.58 -2.32
N GLN A 106 -11.68 13.86 -2.61
CA GLN A 106 -11.96 14.87 -1.60
C GLN A 106 -13.46 14.87 -1.26
N ILE A 107 -13.79 14.65 0.01
CA ILE A 107 -15.17 14.65 0.49
C ILE A 107 -15.60 16.06 0.88
N ASN A 108 -14.73 16.76 1.57
CA ASN A 108 -14.95 18.15 1.98
C ASN A 108 -13.58 18.81 2.18
N SER A 109 -13.54 19.99 2.78
CA SER A 109 -12.30 20.77 2.92
C SER A 109 -11.18 20.08 3.69
N ASP A 110 -11.49 19.09 4.53
CA ASP A 110 -10.52 18.45 5.40
C ASP A 110 -10.66 16.92 5.49
N LYS A 111 -11.38 16.32 4.55
CA LYS A 111 -11.56 14.86 4.52
C LYS A 111 -11.34 14.28 3.14
N THR A 112 -10.69 13.13 3.11
CA THR A 112 -10.43 12.37 1.88
C THR A 112 -10.95 10.95 2.03
N ARG A 113 -11.63 10.45 0.99
CA ARG A 113 -11.93 9.03 0.86
C ARG A 113 -10.79 8.38 0.12
N VAL A 114 -10.16 7.41 0.76
CA VAL A 114 -9.05 6.66 0.18
C VAL A 114 -9.57 5.29 -0.21
N LYS A 115 -9.46 4.96 -1.50
CA LYS A 115 -9.74 3.61 -2.00
C LYS A 115 -8.45 2.92 -2.34
N LEU A 116 -8.31 1.68 -1.88
CA LEU A 116 -7.18 0.82 -2.18
C LEU A 116 -7.66 -0.43 -2.89
N ASP A 117 -7.10 -0.68 -4.06
CA ASP A 117 -7.31 -1.93 -4.79
C ASP A 117 -5.97 -2.62 -4.98
N HIS A 118 -5.92 -3.91 -4.69
CA HIS A 118 -4.75 -4.74 -4.96
C HIS A 118 -5.24 -5.98 -5.70
N VAL A 119 -4.89 -6.09 -6.96
CA VAL A 119 -5.45 -7.10 -7.87
C VAL A 119 -4.34 -7.92 -8.52
N GLY A 120 -4.69 -9.10 -9.00
CA GLY A 120 -3.76 -9.98 -9.72
C GLY A 120 -3.32 -11.20 -8.93
N PHE A 121 -3.88 -11.45 -7.75
CA PHE A 121 -3.62 -12.67 -7.00
C PHE A 121 -4.21 -13.87 -7.72
N THR A 122 -3.53 -15.02 -7.63
CA THR A 122 -4.04 -16.27 -8.23
C THR A 122 -4.99 -17.01 -7.29
N GLY A 123 -4.96 -16.68 -6.01
CA GLY A 123 -5.68 -17.40 -4.96
C GLY A 123 -4.90 -18.59 -4.41
N LYS A 124 -3.71 -18.83 -4.94
CA LYS A 124 -2.85 -19.96 -4.53
C LYS A 124 -1.64 -19.56 -3.71
N GLU A 125 -1.41 -18.27 -3.55
CA GLU A 125 -0.30 -17.77 -2.74
C GLU A 125 -0.46 -18.21 -1.28
N LYS A 126 0.66 -18.50 -0.61
CA LYS A 126 0.68 -19.05 0.75
C LYS A 126 1.47 -18.16 1.70
N GLY A 127 1.21 -18.34 3.00
CA GLY A 127 1.94 -17.64 4.05
C GLY A 127 1.77 -16.13 3.93
N ASN A 128 2.86 -15.41 4.03
CA ASN A 128 2.84 -13.94 3.97
C ASN A 128 2.48 -13.39 2.58
N PHE A 129 2.46 -14.23 1.56
CA PHE A 129 2.06 -13.83 0.20
C PHE A 129 0.59 -14.11 -0.09
N SER A 130 -0.14 -14.73 0.83
CA SER A 130 -1.54 -15.09 0.61
C SER A 130 -2.42 -13.84 0.52
N LEU A 131 -3.56 -14.02 -0.16
CA LEU A 131 -4.58 -12.98 -0.22
C LEU A 131 -5.03 -12.57 1.20
N LYS A 132 -5.22 -13.54 2.08
CA LYS A 132 -5.61 -13.31 3.46
C LYS A 132 -4.58 -12.45 4.21
N SER A 133 -3.30 -12.78 4.08
CA SER A 133 -2.24 -12.04 4.76
C SER A 133 -2.13 -10.61 4.22
N HIS A 134 -2.21 -10.43 2.90
CA HIS A 134 -2.21 -9.10 2.30
C HIS A 134 -3.45 -8.30 2.71
N ASN A 135 -4.61 -8.95 2.75
CA ASN A 135 -5.84 -8.29 3.18
C ASN A 135 -5.73 -7.73 4.60
N GLN A 136 -5.17 -8.52 5.51
CA GLN A 136 -4.92 -8.09 6.88
C GLN A 136 -3.87 -6.97 6.93
N GLY A 137 -2.79 -7.11 6.19
CA GLY A 137 -1.73 -6.11 6.12
C GLY A 137 -2.23 -4.77 5.59
N TRP A 138 -3.07 -4.78 4.57
CA TRP A 138 -3.64 -3.54 4.04
C TRP A 138 -4.62 -2.88 5.01
N ALA A 139 -5.38 -3.66 5.79
CA ALA A 139 -6.24 -3.10 6.82
C ALA A 139 -5.42 -2.34 7.86
N GLU A 140 -4.31 -2.93 8.31
CA GLU A 140 -3.41 -2.28 9.27
C GLU A 140 -2.73 -1.05 8.65
N ALA A 141 -2.30 -1.16 7.39
CA ALA A 141 -1.67 -0.05 6.69
C ALA A 141 -2.61 1.16 6.56
N LEU A 142 -3.87 0.92 6.23
CA LEU A 142 -4.85 2.01 6.14
C LEU A 142 -5.08 2.68 7.49
N ASP A 143 -5.14 1.92 8.57
CA ASP A 143 -5.26 2.50 9.91
C ASP A 143 -4.02 3.32 10.27
N ASN A 144 -2.84 2.84 9.91
CA ASN A 144 -1.60 3.57 10.15
C ASN A 144 -1.52 4.84 9.30
N LEU A 145 -1.97 4.77 8.06
CA LEU A 145 -2.03 5.95 7.18
C LEU A 145 -2.93 7.01 7.78
N ALA A 146 -4.12 6.61 8.26
CA ALA A 146 -5.05 7.54 8.90
C ALA A 146 -4.42 8.20 10.12
N LYS A 147 -3.80 7.43 11.00
CA LYS A 147 -3.14 7.96 12.19
C LYS A 147 -2.00 8.91 11.85
N TYR A 148 -1.26 8.59 10.81
CA TYR A 148 -0.15 9.43 10.37
C TYR A 148 -0.63 10.76 9.79
N CYS A 149 -1.68 10.75 8.98
CA CYS A 149 -2.18 11.92 8.28
C CYS A 149 -3.07 12.83 9.12
N GLU A 150 -3.80 12.26 10.09
CA GLU A 150 -4.79 13.02 10.87
C GLU A 150 -4.11 13.92 11.89
N PRO A 151 -4.60 15.16 12.09
CA PRO A 151 -4.02 16.03 13.09
C PRO A 151 -4.18 15.45 14.49
N VAL A 152 -3.18 15.74 15.35
CA VAL A 152 -3.24 15.34 16.74
C VAL A 152 -4.39 16.08 17.42
N ALA A 153 -5.26 15.34 18.12
CA ALA A 153 -6.51 15.87 18.65
C ALA A 153 -6.37 17.06 19.60
N ASN A 154 -5.25 17.23 20.26
CA ASN A 154 -5.02 18.30 21.24
C ASN A 154 -3.83 19.17 20.91
N SER A 155 -3.53 19.24 19.67
CA SER A 155 -2.45 20.13 19.22
C SER A 155 -2.93 21.56 19.12
#